data_5a9d7de10f2f649a94228cb8354b162a
#
_entry.id   5a9d7de10f2f649a94228cb8354b162a
#
_cell.length_a   1.000
_cell.length_b   1.000
_cell.length_c   1.000
_cell.angle_alpha   90.00
_cell.angle_beta   90.00
_cell.angle_gamma   90.00
#
_symmetry.space_group_name_H-M   'P 1'
#
loop_
_entity.id
_entity.type
_entity.pdbx_description
1 polymer ?
#
loop_
_entity_poly.entity_id
_entity_poly.type
_entity_poly.pdbx_seq_one_letter_code
_entity_poly.pdbx_strand_id
1 'polypeptide(L)'
;MSNALDTMGLGYVLFPGEGAFYGPKLEFVLRDAIGRDWQCGTLQVDMNLPERFDITYVDEHGSRDKRPVMLHRAVLGSLERFIGILIEQYAGAFPAWLAPEHCVVMNITDKQSEFCSHVVELLIEKGCLLYTSPSPRDS
;
A
#
# COMPACT_ATOMS: atom_id res chain seq x y z
N MET A 1 10.94 20.04 3.66
CA MET A 1 10.63 18.87 2.81
C MET A 1 11.58 18.77 1.62
N SER A 2 11.81 19.84 0.86
CA SER A 2 12.73 19.82 -0.29
C SER A 2 14.12 19.30 0.07
N ASN A 3 14.76 19.82 1.14
CA ASN A 3 16.07 19.34 1.59
C ASN A 3 16.12 17.83 1.89
N ALA A 4 15.02 17.23 2.37
CA ALA A 4 14.97 15.80 2.61
C ALA A 4 14.93 15.00 1.28
N LEU A 5 14.21 15.49 0.28
CA LEU A 5 14.19 14.88 -1.04
C LEU A 5 15.55 15.00 -1.74
N ASP A 6 16.19 16.16 -1.63
CA ASP A 6 17.54 16.41 -2.17
C ASP A 6 18.57 15.46 -1.53
N THR A 7 18.49 15.28 -0.20
CA THR A 7 19.38 14.35 0.51
C THR A 7 19.17 12.89 0.08
N MET A 8 17.95 12.52 -0.27
CA MET A 8 17.61 11.18 -0.76
C MET A 8 17.86 10.99 -2.28
N GLY A 9 18.27 12.05 -2.99
CA GLY A 9 18.48 12.01 -4.43
C GLY A 9 17.22 11.80 -5.24
N LEU A 10 16.04 12.16 -4.71
CA LEU A 10 14.76 12.00 -5.36
C LEU A 10 14.42 13.24 -6.18
N GLY A 11 14.11 13.03 -7.47
CA GLY A 11 13.60 14.10 -8.33
C GLY A 11 12.17 14.51 -7.93
N TYR A 12 11.88 15.82 -7.92
CA TYR A 12 10.55 16.34 -7.63
C TYR A 12 10.26 17.60 -8.41
N VAL A 13 8.98 17.94 -8.50
CA VAL A 13 8.51 19.21 -9.08
C VAL A 13 7.83 20.02 -7.98
N LEU A 14 8.12 21.32 -7.93
CA LEU A 14 7.47 22.23 -6.98
C LEU A 14 6.22 22.84 -7.60
N PHE A 15 5.12 22.80 -6.86
CA PHE A 15 3.86 23.46 -7.20
C PHE A 15 3.54 24.51 -6.12
N PRO A 16 4.05 25.74 -6.25
CA PRO A 16 3.78 26.80 -5.29
C PRO A 16 2.28 27.11 -5.22
N GLY A 17 1.71 27.15 -4.01
CA GLY A 17 0.29 27.45 -3.80
C GLY A 17 -0.66 26.25 -3.80
N GLU A 18 -0.20 25.06 -4.16
CA GLU A 18 -1.01 23.84 -4.14
C GLU A 18 -0.93 23.04 -2.82
N GLY A 19 -0.26 23.59 -1.81
CA GLY A 19 -0.20 23.01 -0.47
C GLY A 19 -1.56 23.04 0.24
N ALA A 20 -1.71 22.25 1.29
CA ALA A 20 -2.87 22.36 2.17
C ALA A 20 -2.79 23.64 3.02
N PHE A 21 -3.94 24.18 3.46
CA PHE A 21 -3.95 25.39 4.28
C PHE A 21 -3.25 25.23 5.63
N TYR A 22 -3.07 23.99 6.08
CA TYR A 22 -2.43 23.63 7.35
C TYR A 22 -0.93 23.33 7.23
N GLY A 23 -0.37 23.28 6.01
CA GLY A 23 1.07 23.07 5.81
C GLY A 23 1.46 22.52 4.44
N PRO A 24 2.75 22.29 4.23
CA PRO A 24 3.25 21.75 2.97
C PRO A 24 2.86 20.28 2.79
N LYS A 25 2.69 19.91 1.52
CA LYS A 25 2.28 18.59 1.08
C LYS A 25 3.31 18.00 0.10
N LEU A 26 3.60 16.73 0.25
CA LEU A 26 4.31 15.91 -0.72
C LEU A 26 3.34 14.92 -1.33
N GLU A 27 3.29 14.84 -2.66
CA GLU A 27 2.47 13.89 -3.41
C GLU A 27 3.34 12.87 -4.11
N PHE A 28 2.91 11.60 -4.05
CA PHE A 28 3.50 10.51 -4.81
C PHE A 28 2.57 10.20 -5.98
N VAL A 29 3.08 10.47 -7.17
CA VAL A 29 2.33 10.30 -8.41
C VAL A 29 2.90 9.10 -9.16
N LEU A 30 2.04 8.17 -9.52
CA LEU A 30 2.37 7.03 -10.35
C LEU A 30 1.82 7.25 -11.76
N ARG A 31 2.60 6.85 -12.76
CA ARG A 31 2.18 6.87 -14.15
C ARG A 31 1.73 5.48 -14.57
N ASP A 32 0.51 5.38 -15.11
CA ASP A 32 -0.04 4.12 -15.59
C ASP A 32 0.54 3.70 -16.95
N ALA A 33 0.15 2.52 -17.42
CA ALA A 33 0.65 1.91 -18.65
C ALA A 33 0.34 2.72 -19.92
N ILE A 34 -0.67 3.60 -19.88
CA ILE A 34 -1.05 4.46 -21.00
C ILE A 34 -0.65 5.93 -20.80
N GLY A 35 0.18 6.22 -19.78
CA GLY A 35 0.80 7.52 -19.56
C GLY A 35 -0.03 8.51 -18.74
N ARG A 36 -1.10 8.10 -18.07
CA ARG A 36 -1.88 8.96 -17.17
C ARG A 36 -1.23 9.02 -15.79
N ASP A 37 -1.22 10.19 -15.20
CA ASP A 37 -0.69 10.42 -13.86
C ASP A 37 -1.77 10.25 -12.80
N TRP A 38 -1.45 9.49 -11.74
CA TRP A 38 -2.33 9.18 -10.65
C TRP A 38 -1.68 9.48 -9.30
N GLN A 39 -2.28 10.35 -8.54
CA GLN A 39 -1.87 10.56 -7.15
C GLN A 39 -2.24 9.33 -6.33
N CYS A 40 -1.24 8.63 -5.81
CA CYS A 40 -1.41 7.41 -5.02
C CYS A 40 -0.98 7.55 -3.56
N GLY A 41 -0.13 8.51 -3.24
CA GLY A 41 0.31 8.71 -1.87
C GLY A 41 0.48 10.17 -1.53
N THR A 42 0.41 10.48 -0.24
CA THR A 42 0.67 11.82 0.28
C THR A 42 1.41 11.77 1.60
N LEU A 43 2.21 12.80 1.84
CA LEU A 43 2.72 13.14 3.15
C LEU A 43 2.43 14.62 3.39
N GLN A 44 1.63 14.90 4.39
CA GLN A 44 1.19 16.26 4.71
C GLN A 44 1.68 16.64 6.10
N VAL A 45 2.33 17.79 6.20
CA VAL A 45 2.72 18.36 7.48
C VAL A 45 1.58 19.25 7.98
N ASP A 46 1.17 19.03 9.20
CA ASP A 46 0.07 19.77 9.83
C ASP A 46 0.55 20.43 11.12
N MET A 47 0.57 21.74 11.10
CA MET A 47 0.91 22.58 12.26
C MET A 47 -0.34 23.22 12.91
N ASN A 48 -1.49 23.05 12.28
CA ASN A 48 -2.73 23.72 12.69
C ASN A 48 -3.57 22.86 13.67
N LEU A 49 -3.77 21.58 13.36
CA LEU A 49 -4.57 20.71 14.22
C LEU A 49 -4.01 20.55 15.64
N PRO A 50 -2.68 20.40 15.86
CA PRO A 50 -2.14 20.36 17.21
C PRO A 50 -2.45 21.62 18.03
N GLU A 51 -2.51 22.77 17.38
CA GLU A 51 -2.91 24.02 18.06
C GLU A 51 -4.42 24.04 18.35
N ARG A 52 -5.25 23.69 17.36
CA ARG A 52 -6.72 23.70 17.51
C ARG A 52 -7.25 22.73 18.57
N PHE A 53 -6.60 21.57 18.70
CA PHE A 53 -6.98 20.55 19.68
C PHE A 53 -6.23 20.67 21.00
N ASP A 54 -5.40 21.71 21.15
CA ASP A 54 -4.57 21.95 22.35
C ASP A 54 -3.70 20.73 22.70
N ILE A 55 -3.14 20.06 21.69
CA ILE A 55 -2.30 18.88 21.88
C ILE A 55 -0.91 19.33 22.32
N THR A 56 -0.45 18.82 23.46
CA THR A 56 0.90 19.05 23.97
C THR A 56 1.59 17.72 24.26
N TYR A 57 2.91 17.74 24.37
CA TYR A 57 3.69 16.58 24.79
C TYR A 57 4.65 16.94 25.91
N VAL A 58 5.09 15.91 26.64
CA VAL A 58 6.11 16.06 27.69
C VAL A 58 7.48 15.92 27.01
N ASP A 59 8.29 16.96 27.11
CA ASP A 59 9.65 16.94 26.57
C ASP A 59 10.63 16.26 27.55
N GLU A 60 11.91 16.16 27.14
CA GLU A 60 12.99 15.56 27.93
C GLU A 60 13.26 16.27 29.26
N HIS A 61 12.79 17.51 29.41
CA HIS A 61 12.92 18.31 30.64
C HIS A 61 11.67 18.25 31.52
N GLY A 62 10.65 17.45 31.12
CA GLY A 62 9.37 17.32 31.84
C GLY A 62 8.39 18.47 31.61
N SER A 63 8.66 19.38 30.67
CA SER A 63 7.73 20.45 30.30
C SER A 63 6.59 19.91 29.42
N ARG A 64 5.38 20.51 29.56
CA ARG A 64 4.16 20.12 28.83
C ARG A 64 3.61 21.25 27.95
N ASP A 65 4.42 22.23 27.64
CA ASP A 65 4.01 23.43 26.90
C ASP A 65 4.32 23.35 25.39
N LYS A 66 5.00 22.30 24.96
CA LYS A 66 5.40 22.13 23.57
C LYS A 66 4.31 21.41 22.76
N ARG A 67 4.07 21.92 21.54
CA ARG A 67 3.16 21.33 20.58
C ARG A 67 3.89 20.42 19.60
N PRO A 68 3.35 19.22 19.29
CA PRO A 68 3.89 18.37 18.28
C PRO A 68 3.59 18.93 16.88
N VAL A 69 4.35 18.48 15.89
CA VAL A 69 4.00 18.59 14.48
C VAL A 69 3.32 17.29 14.07
N MET A 70 2.15 17.38 13.44
CA MET A 70 1.42 16.22 13.00
C MET A 70 1.78 15.89 11.54
N LEU A 71 1.95 14.62 11.25
CA LEU A 71 2.19 14.14 9.89
C LEU A 71 1.05 13.23 9.48
N HIS A 72 0.36 13.59 8.39
CA HIS A 72 -0.65 12.75 7.77
C HIS A 72 -0.02 12.02 6.60
N ARG A 73 -0.10 10.71 6.59
CA ARG A 73 0.44 9.90 5.51
C ARG A 73 -0.59 8.95 4.92
N ALA A 74 -0.80 9.05 3.61
CA ALA A 74 -1.44 8.04 2.80
C ALA A 74 -0.37 7.33 1.95
N VAL A 75 -0.30 6.01 2.02
CA VAL A 75 0.72 5.23 1.30
C VAL A 75 0.27 4.92 -0.12
N LEU A 76 -0.93 4.38 -0.29
CA LEU A 76 -1.47 3.94 -1.57
C LEU A 76 -2.67 4.80 -2.04
N GLY A 77 -3.14 5.72 -1.21
CA GLY A 77 -4.33 6.52 -1.47
C GLY A 77 -5.60 5.65 -1.49
N SER A 78 -6.32 5.62 -2.61
CA SER A 78 -7.40 4.67 -2.86
C SER A 78 -6.81 3.32 -3.27
N LEU A 79 -7.12 2.25 -2.53
CA LEU A 79 -6.67 0.89 -2.84
C LEU A 79 -7.21 0.42 -4.19
N GLU A 80 -8.46 0.75 -4.51
CA GLU A 80 -9.10 0.40 -5.76
C GLU A 80 -8.37 1.00 -6.97
N ARG A 81 -7.99 2.28 -6.87
CA ARG A 81 -7.20 2.96 -7.90
C ARG A 81 -5.83 2.31 -8.06
N PHE A 82 -5.15 2.05 -6.96
CA PHE A 82 -3.82 1.44 -6.97
C PHE A 82 -3.85 0.03 -7.56
N ILE A 83 -4.83 -0.80 -7.18
CA ILE A 83 -5.05 -2.13 -7.74
C ILE A 83 -5.34 -2.04 -9.25
N GLY A 84 -6.17 -1.08 -9.68
CA GLY A 84 -6.44 -0.85 -11.10
C GLY A 84 -5.19 -0.55 -11.90
N ILE A 85 -4.30 0.32 -11.39
CA ILE A 85 -3.01 0.63 -12.02
C ILE A 85 -2.12 -0.62 -12.10
N LEU A 86 -2.09 -1.43 -11.04
CA LEU A 86 -1.33 -2.69 -11.04
C LEU A 86 -1.85 -3.69 -12.06
N ILE A 87 -3.17 -3.85 -12.16
CA ILE A 87 -3.80 -4.74 -13.15
C ILE A 87 -3.43 -4.31 -14.58
N GLU A 88 -3.50 -3.01 -14.87
CA GLU A 88 -3.10 -2.46 -16.16
C GLU A 88 -1.60 -2.69 -16.44
N GLN A 89 -0.75 -2.42 -15.45
CA GLN A 89 0.70 -2.55 -15.58
C GLN A 89 1.16 -3.98 -15.84
N TYR A 90 0.55 -4.96 -15.20
CA TYR A 90 0.87 -6.37 -15.34
C TYR A 90 -0.03 -7.12 -16.34
N ALA A 91 -1.01 -6.44 -16.95
CA ALA A 91 -2.02 -7.06 -17.79
C ALA A 91 -2.71 -8.27 -17.10
N GLY A 92 -2.87 -8.19 -15.77
CA GLY A 92 -3.42 -9.25 -14.92
C GLY A 92 -2.44 -10.36 -14.54
N ALA A 93 -1.25 -10.45 -15.18
CA ALA A 93 -0.25 -11.47 -14.90
C ALA A 93 0.70 -11.02 -13.78
N PHE A 94 0.20 -11.02 -12.55
CA PHE A 94 0.96 -10.59 -11.39
C PHE A 94 2.16 -11.52 -11.08
N PRO A 95 3.27 -10.97 -10.57
CA PRO A 95 4.29 -11.80 -9.94
C PRO A 95 3.71 -12.55 -8.74
N ALA A 96 4.25 -13.73 -8.42
CA ALA A 96 3.67 -14.60 -7.39
C ALA A 96 3.42 -13.90 -6.04
N TRP A 97 4.35 -13.05 -5.58
CA TRP A 97 4.22 -12.34 -4.30
C TRP A 97 3.08 -11.30 -4.25
N LEU A 98 2.56 -10.90 -5.41
CA LEU A 98 1.47 -9.93 -5.56
C LEU A 98 0.18 -10.59 -6.06
N ALA A 99 0.25 -11.83 -6.52
CA ALA A 99 -0.91 -12.55 -7.01
C ALA A 99 -1.90 -12.86 -5.87
N PRO A 100 -3.21 -12.68 -6.09
CA PRO A 100 -4.24 -13.03 -5.10
C PRO A 100 -4.30 -14.53 -4.83
N GLU A 101 -3.89 -15.33 -5.82
CA GLU A 101 -3.78 -16.79 -5.74
C GLU A 101 -2.41 -17.21 -6.25
N HIS A 102 -1.62 -17.89 -5.42
CA HIS A 102 -0.27 -18.31 -5.79
C HIS A 102 -0.29 -19.60 -6.61
N CYS A 103 -1.16 -20.52 -6.26
CA CYS A 103 -1.37 -21.75 -7.02
C CYS A 103 -2.75 -22.36 -6.73
N VAL A 104 -3.13 -23.27 -7.61
CA VAL A 104 -4.34 -24.08 -7.48
C VAL A 104 -3.92 -25.54 -7.42
N VAL A 105 -4.41 -26.28 -6.42
CA VAL A 105 -4.19 -27.72 -6.31
C VAL A 105 -5.45 -28.44 -6.72
N MET A 106 -5.36 -29.26 -7.75
CA MET A 106 -6.49 -30.01 -8.31
C MET A 106 -6.15 -31.49 -8.42
N ASN A 107 -7.09 -32.36 -8.02
CA ASN A 107 -7.01 -33.79 -8.27
C ASN A 107 -7.72 -34.15 -9.58
N ILE A 108 -7.21 -35.15 -10.27
CA ILE A 108 -7.84 -35.68 -11.50
C ILE A 108 -8.90 -36.72 -11.12
N THR A 109 -8.66 -37.48 -10.06
CA THR A 109 -9.60 -38.49 -9.53
C THR A 109 -9.55 -38.45 -7.99
N ASP A 110 -10.59 -38.94 -7.33
CA ASP A 110 -10.71 -38.98 -5.87
C ASP A 110 -9.57 -39.75 -5.18
N LYS A 111 -8.91 -40.65 -5.90
CA LYS A 111 -7.77 -41.42 -5.38
C LYS A 111 -6.59 -40.55 -4.95
N GLN A 112 -6.46 -39.34 -5.52
CA GLN A 112 -5.38 -38.40 -5.18
C GLN A 112 -5.81 -37.34 -4.16
N SER A 113 -7.04 -37.34 -3.66
CA SER A 113 -7.57 -36.31 -2.78
C SER A 113 -6.76 -36.16 -1.49
N GLU A 114 -6.39 -37.27 -0.86
CA GLU A 114 -5.57 -37.27 0.36
C GLU A 114 -4.19 -36.64 0.12
N PHE A 115 -3.54 -37.01 -0.98
CA PHE A 115 -2.25 -36.41 -1.36
C PHE A 115 -2.37 -34.91 -1.65
N CYS A 116 -3.41 -34.51 -2.38
CA CYS A 116 -3.67 -33.08 -2.67
C CYS A 116 -3.92 -32.29 -1.37
N SER A 117 -4.68 -32.86 -0.44
CA SER A 117 -4.91 -32.22 0.87
C SER A 117 -3.61 -32.00 1.63
N HIS A 118 -2.74 -33.00 1.66
CA HIS A 118 -1.43 -32.86 2.30
C HIS A 118 -0.56 -31.80 1.64
N VAL A 119 -0.56 -31.73 0.31
CA VAL A 119 0.16 -30.67 -0.44
C VAL A 119 -0.40 -29.28 -0.11
N VAL A 120 -1.73 -29.14 -0.02
CA VAL A 120 -2.40 -27.89 0.38
C VAL A 120 -1.95 -27.45 1.77
N GLU A 121 -1.94 -28.37 2.76
CA GLU A 121 -1.50 -28.07 4.12
C GLU A 121 -0.06 -27.53 4.14
N LEU A 122 0.87 -28.21 3.46
CA LEU A 122 2.27 -27.78 3.37
C LEU A 122 2.43 -26.40 2.74
N LEU A 123 1.64 -26.10 1.72
CA LEU A 123 1.69 -24.80 1.04
C LEU A 123 1.11 -23.68 1.93
N ILE A 124 0.03 -23.95 2.66
CA ILE A 124 -0.55 -23.01 3.64
C ILE A 124 0.45 -22.69 4.75
N GLU A 125 1.14 -23.71 5.29
CA GLU A 125 2.21 -23.53 6.29
C GLU A 125 3.34 -22.61 5.78
N LYS A 126 3.59 -22.58 4.47
CA LYS A 126 4.56 -21.68 3.82
C LYS A 126 3.99 -20.31 3.48
N GLY A 127 2.74 -20.03 3.87
CA GLY A 127 2.08 -18.75 3.62
C GLY A 127 1.57 -18.57 2.19
N CYS A 128 1.42 -19.66 1.43
CA CYS A 128 0.84 -19.56 0.08
C CYS A 128 -0.66 -19.28 0.15
N LEU A 129 -1.11 -18.37 -0.72
CA LEU A 129 -2.52 -18.15 -0.98
C LEU A 129 -2.98 -19.16 -2.02
N LEU A 130 -3.94 -20.00 -1.65
CA LEU A 130 -4.40 -21.11 -2.47
C LEU A 130 -5.87 -20.98 -2.79
N TYR A 131 -6.24 -21.34 -4.01
CA TYR A 131 -7.60 -21.67 -4.36
C TYR A 131 -7.73 -23.21 -4.47
N THR A 132 -8.67 -23.78 -3.73
CA THR A 132 -9.04 -25.19 -3.84
C THR A 132 -10.37 -25.24 -4.59
N SER A 133 -10.35 -25.62 -5.86
CA SER A 133 -11.57 -25.91 -6.59
C SER A 133 -12.01 -27.33 -6.27
N PRO A 134 -13.31 -27.58 -5.96
CA PRO A 134 -13.86 -28.91 -6.05
C PRO A 134 -13.66 -29.43 -7.48
N SER A 135 -13.47 -30.75 -7.60
CA SER A 135 -13.29 -31.40 -8.92
C SER A 135 -14.38 -30.92 -9.90
N PRO A 136 -14.05 -30.63 -11.18
CA PRO A 136 -15.04 -30.23 -12.18
C PRO A 136 -16.17 -31.26 -12.41
N ARG A 137 -16.07 -32.44 -11.76
CA ARG A 137 -17.10 -33.48 -11.84
C ARG A 137 -18.17 -33.37 -10.74
N ASP A 138 -17.99 -32.47 -9.77
CA ASP A 138 -18.91 -32.28 -8.64
C ASP A 138 -19.83 -31.06 -8.81
N SER A 139 -19.87 -30.47 -10.02
CA SER A 139 -20.73 -29.34 -10.43
C SER A 139 -21.77 -29.76 -11.45
#